data_16e78ba5a86237ea69576a4974d6f352
#
_entry.id   16e78ba5a86237ea69576a4974d6f352
#
_cell.length_a   1.000
_cell.length_b   1.000
_cell.length_c   1.000
_cell.angle_alpha   90.00
_cell.angle_beta   90.00
_cell.angle_gamma   90.00
#
_symmetry.space_group_name_H-M   'P 1'
#
loop_
_entity.id
_entity.type
_entity.pdbx_description
1 polymer ?
#
loop_
_entity_poly.entity_id
_entity_poly.type
_entity_poly.pdbx_seq_one_letter_code
_entity_poly.pdbx_strand_id
1 'polypeptide(L)'
;MDNIMRLRLDIAYDGTDFSGWAIQPHQRTVCGEVTRALELVLQSPLHLTVAGRTDAGVHATGQVAHVDIPRDRLDTRSLAGDPTRLVRRLARLLPSDVTITRVVEAPADFDARFSALRRHYVYRVANQPFGANPLRARDTASWHRPLDRARMQEASQRLLGLNDFSAFCRYREGSTTIRDLQRFDWEWCDEPLGPVLEAYVTADAFCWSMVRSLVGALFLVGDGRKPVDWPASLLGPGSRNPQVPVADAHGLCLYQVDYPADSELAARQRQTRGMREACECD
;
A
#
# COMPACT_ATOMS: atom_id res chain seq x y z
N MET A 1 -6.08 2.33 35.98
CA MET A 1 -4.99 2.24 34.96
C MET A 1 -5.40 1.14 34.01
N ASP A 2 -5.51 1.47 33.02
CA ASP A 2 -5.63 1.47 31.55
C ASP A 2 -6.56 0.36 31.06
N ASN A 3 -7.85 0.73 31.03
CA ASN A 3 -8.89 -0.08 30.38
C ASN A 3 -8.82 0.06 28.83
N ILE A 4 -7.64 0.41 28.28
CA ILE A 4 -7.44 0.56 26.84
C ILE A 4 -6.87 -0.72 26.26
N MET A 5 -7.44 -1.16 25.13
CA MET A 5 -6.99 -2.29 24.33
C MET A 5 -6.62 -1.80 22.94
N ARG A 6 -5.46 -2.19 22.43
CA ARG A 6 -5.09 -1.99 21.05
C ARG A 6 -5.59 -3.14 20.20
N LEU A 7 -6.33 -2.83 19.16
CA LEU A 7 -6.78 -3.79 18.14
C LEU A 7 -6.00 -3.59 16.86
N ARG A 8 -5.48 -4.70 16.29
CA ARG A 8 -5.01 -4.77 14.92
C ARG A 8 -6.15 -5.24 14.03
N LEU A 9 -6.31 -4.57 12.89
CA LEU A 9 -7.26 -4.90 11.85
C LEU A 9 -6.50 -5.20 10.55
N ASP A 10 -6.78 -6.37 9.96
CA ASP A 10 -6.34 -6.72 8.61
C ASP A 10 -7.53 -6.43 7.66
N ILE A 11 -7.28 -5.64 6.61
CA ILE A 11 -8.34 -4.99 5.82
C ILE A 11 -8.05 -5.23 4.32
N ALA A 12 -9.09 -5.58 3.56
CA ALA A 12 -9.06 -5.66 2.12
C ALA A 12 -10.10 -4.71 1.50
N TYR A 13 -9.79 -4.12 0.35
CA TYR A 13 -10.72 -3.26 -0.38
C TYR A 13 -10.43 -3.19 -1.88
N ASP A 14 -11.50 -3.08 -2.66
CA ASP A 14 -11.48 -2.57 -4.02
C ASP A 14 -11.48 -1.04 -3.97
N GLY A 15 -10.36 -0.43 -4.32
CA GLY A 15 -10.13 1.01 -4.22
C GLY A 15 -10.79 1.84 -5.32
N THR A 16 -11.39 1.23 -6.33
CA THR A 16 -11.88 1.89 -7.56
C THR A 16 -12.77 3.09 -7.26
N ASP A 17 -13.75 2.93 -6.37
CA ASP A 17 -14.75 3.96 -6.05
C ASP A 17 -14.40 4.76 -4.78
N PHE A 18 -13.13 4.71 -4.34
CA PHE A 18 -12.62 5.45 -3.20
C PHE A 18 -11.67 6.57 -3.59
N SER A 19 -11.79 7.70 -2.90
CA SER A 19 -10.85 8.82 -2.96
C SER A 19 -9.56 8.55 -2.15
N GLY A 20 -9.16 7.27 -2.06
CA GLY A 20 -8.03 6.77 -1.31
C GLY A 20 -8.35 6.40 0.14
N TRP A 21 -7.29 6.18 0.91
CA TRP A 21 -7.44 5.76 2.31
C TRP A 21 -7.89 6.89 3.25
N ALA A 22 -7.21 8.04 3.21
CA ALA A 22 -7.34 9.07 4.23
C ALA A 22 -8.68 9.81 4.16
N ILE A 23 -9.31 10.08 5.32
CA ILE A 23 -10.53 10.88 5.41
C ILE A 23 -10.32 12.24 4.76
N GLN A 24 -11.24 12.62 3.89
CA GLN A 24 -11.30 13.89 3.20
C GLN A 24 -12.74 14.44 3.25
N PRO A 25 -12.93 15.75 3.41
CA PRO A 25 -14.26 16.34 3.43
C PRO A 25 -15.03 16.00 2.14
N HIS A 26 -16.29 15.58 2.31
CA HIS A 26 -17.22 15.29 1.20
C HIS A 26 -16.77 14.19 0.23
N GLN A 27 -15.79 13.37 0.60
CA GLN A 27 -15.31 12.27 -0.24
C GLN A 27 -15.47 10.92 0.45
N ARG A 28 -15.79 9.90 -0.34
CA ARG A 28 -15.83 8.51 0.13
C ARG A 28 -14.40 7.97 0.23
N THR A 29 -14.00 7.56 1.41
CA THR A 29 -12.64 7.05 1.70
C THR A 29 -12.71 5.76 2.50
N VAL A 30 -11.72 4.88 2.34
CA VAL A 30 -11.68 3.59 3.05
C VAL A 30 -11.66 3.81 4.56
N CYS A 31 -10.82 4.73 5.07
CA CYS A 31 -10.74 5.06 6.49
C CYS A 31 -12.09 5.58 7.02
N GLY A 32 -12.80 6.40 6.25
CA GLY A 32 -14.12 6.92 6.63
C GLY A 32 -15.16 5.82 6.80
N GLU A 33 -15.25 4.87 5.84
CA GLU A 33 -16.19 3.75 5.93
C GLU A 33 -15.86 2.81 7.11
N VAL A 34 -14.58 2.47 7.29
CA VAL A 34 -14.14 1.60 8.40
C VAL A 34 -14.37 2.27 9.75
N THR A 35 -14.01 3.56 9.90
CA THR A 35 -14.22 4.32 11.14
C THR A 35 -15.70 4.37 11.48
N ARG A 36 -16.56 4.77 10.53
CA ARG A 36 -18.01 4.83 10.73
C ARG A 36 -18.62 3.50 11.19
N ALA A 37 -18.19 2.39 10.56
CA ALA A 37 -18.68 1.07 10.92
C ALA A 37 -18.22 0.63 12.34
N LEU A 38 -16.96 0.91 12.69
CA LEU A 38 -16.43 0.65 14.02
C LEU A 38 -17.10 1.49 15.11
N GLU A 39 -17.26 2.80 14.89
CA GLU A 39 -17.92 3.71 15.82
C GLU A 39 -19.36 3.31 16.08
N LEU A 40 -20.07 2.83 15.05
CA LEU A 40 -21.44 2.34 15.20
C LEU A 40 -21.52 1.09 16.09
N VAL A 41 -20.53 0.17 15.97
CA VAL A 41 -20.51 -1.07 16.76
C VAL A 41 -20.02 -0.83 18.18
N LEU A 42 -18.98 -0.01 18.34
CA LEU A 42 -18.29 0.20 19.63
C LEU A 42 -18.86 1.37 20.42
N GLN A 43 -19.74 2.17 19.82
CA GLN A 43 -20.38 3.35 20.44
C GLN A 43 -19.34 4.29 21.09
N SER A 44 -18.23 4.53 20.36
CA SER A 44 -17.12 5.38 20.81
C SER A 44 -16.42 6.01 19.61
N PRO A 45 -16.02 7.29 19.67
CA PRO A 45 -15.19 7.90 18.64
C PRO A 45 -13.83 7.20 18.59
N LEU A 46 -13.29 7.04 17.38
CA LEU A 46 -12.05 6.30 17.16
C LEU A 46 -11.10 7.04 16.23
N HIS A 47 -9.82 6.68 16.35
CA HIS A 47 -8.80 7.09 15.39
C HIS A 47 -8.03 5.89 14.86
N LEU A 48 -8.10 5.65 13.55
CA LEU A 48 -7.37 4.57 12.89
C LEU A 48 -5.97 5.04 12.47
N THR A 49 -4.96 4.29 12.87
CA THR A 49 -3.58 4.42 12.36
C THR A 49 -3.31 3.30 11.36
N VAL A 50 -2.92 3.64 10.14
CA VAL A 50 -2.72 2.71 9.02
C VAL A 50 -1.24 2.47 8.71
N ALA A 51 -0.90 1.28 8.23
CA ALA A 51 0.46 0.91 7.82
C ALA A 51 0.99 1.76 6.67
N GLY A 52 0.14 2.08 5.70
CA GLY A 52 0.45 2.94 4.57
C GLY A 52 -0.82 3.43 3.88
N ARG A 53 -0.89 4.74 3.61
CA ARG A 53 -2.01 5.31 2.86
C ARG A 53 -1.91 4.86 1.41
N THR A 54 -3.05 4.51 0.82
CA THR A 54 -3.19 4.26 -0.62
C THR A 54 -3.85 5.46 -1.29
N ASP A 55 -3.47 5.72 -2.54
CA ASP A 55 -4.06 6.77 -3.37
C ASP A 55 -5.48 6.38 -3.83
N ALA A 56 -6.23 7.35 -4.37
CA ALA A 56 -7.52 7.08 -5.04
C ALA A 56 -7.36 6.01 -6.12
N GLY A 57 -8.28 5.05 -6.15
CA GLY A 57 -8.30 3.95 -7.10
C GLY A 57 -7.32 2.80 -6.81
N VAL A 58 -6.46 2.89 -5.79
CA VAL A 58 -5.51 1.84 -5.41
C VAL A 58 -6.18 0.84 -4.48
N HIS A 59 -6.00 -0.46 -4.75
CA HIS A 59 -6.56 -1.56 -3.97
C HIS A 59 -5.67 -2.00 -2.82
N ALA A 60 -6.23 -2.82 -1.93
CA ALA A 60 -5.46 -3.62 -0.99
C ALA A 60 -6.15 -4.95 -0.68
N THR A 61 -5.36 -6.00 -0.54
CA THR A 61 -5.75 -7.29 0.05
C THR A 61 -5.06 -7.55 1.37
N GLY A 62 -4.05 -6.74 1.72
CA GLY A 62 -3.23 -6.89 2.93
C GLY A 62 -2.96 -5.58 3.66
N GLN A 63 -3.90 -4.63 3.66
CA GLN A 63 -3.78 -3.42 4.46
C GLN A 63 -3.90 -3.74 5.94
N VAL A 64 -3.11 -3.04 6.78
CA VAL A 64 -3.15 -3.18 8.23
C VAL A 64 -3.41 -1.82 8.86
N ALA A 65 -4.31 -1.79 9.85
CA ALA A 65 -4.53 -0.65 10.71
C ALA A 65 -4.56 -1.06 12.18
N HIS A 66 -4.39 -0.10 13.10
CA HIS A 66 -4.69 -0.30 14.49
C HIS A 66 -5.58 0.81 15.05
N VAL A 67 -6.27 0.49 16.13
CA VAL A 67 -7.10 1.40 16.91
C VAL A 67 -7.01 1.08 18.37
N ASP A 68 -7.02 2.09 19.23
CA ASP A 68 -7.10 1.96 20.67
C ASP A 68 -8.55 2.17 21.12
N ILE A 69 -9.09 1.22 21.87
CA ILE A 69 -10.46 1.25 22.38
C ILE A 69 -10.50 0.98 23.87
N PRO A 70 -11.48 1.52 24.63
CA PRO A 70 -11.77 1.03 25.99
C PRO A 70 -12.25 -0.43 25.94
N ARG A 71 -11.70 -1.30 26.81
CA ARG A 71 -12.05 -2.75 26.82
C ARG A 71 -13.54 -3.01 27.06
N ASP A 72 -14.19 -2.19 27.86
CA ASP A 72 -15.62 -2.28 28.16
C ASP A 72 -16.51 -2.13 26.90
N ARG A 73 -15.99 -1.55 25.81
CA ARG A 73 -16.72 -1.49 24.53
C ARG A 73 -16.93 -2.86 23.87
N LEU A 74 -16.17 -3.86 24.28
CA LEU A 74 -16.38 -5.24 23.88
C LEU A 74 -17.35 -6.01 24.78
N ASP A 75 -17.72 -5.48 25.97
CA ASP A 75 -18.58 -6.13 26.98
C ASP A 75 -20.07 -6.07 26.59
N THR A 76 -20.36 -6.24 25.32
CA THR A 76 -21.72 -6.33 24.81
C THR A 76 -22.14 -7.79 24.63
N ARG A 77 -23.45 -8.08 24.69
CA ARG A 77 -23.97 -9.43 24.44
C ARG A 77 -23.48 -10.03 23.11
N SER A 78 -23.28 -9.19 22.09
CA SER A 78 -22.89 -9.64 20.75
C SER A 78 -21.39 -9.88 20.60
N LEU A 79 -20.56 -9.15 21.33
CA LEU A 79 -19.10 -9.26 21.29
C LEU A 79 -18.54 -10.13 22.41
N ALA A 80 -19.18 -10.11 23.60
CA ALA A 80 -18.81 -10.93 24.77
C ALA A 80 -17.32 -10.85 25.14
N GLY A 81 -16.72 -9.66 25.05
CA GLY A 81 -15.31 -9.42 25.34
C GLY A 81 -14.33 -9.89 24.24
N ASP A 82 -14.81 -10.53 23.17
CA ASP A 82 -13.98 -11.12 22.11
C ASP A 82 -13.90 -10.21 20.89
N PRO A 83 -12.72 -9.59 20.60
CA PRO A 83 -12.54 -8.70 19.44
C PRO A 83 -12.70 -9.42 18.09
N THR A 84 -12.49 -10.73 18.01
CA THR A 84 -12.64 -11.48 16.75
C THR A 84 -14.07 -11.45 16.21
N ARG A 85 -15.05 -11.30 17.09
CA ARG A 85 -16.47 -11.19 16.74
C ARG A 85 -16.82 -9.89 16.01
N LEU A 86 -15.95 -8.89 16.08
CA LEU A 86 -16.09 -7.66 15.28
C LEU A 86 -16.11 -7.96 13.79
N VAL A 87 -15.33 -8.93 13.30
CA VAL A 87 -15.30 -9.30 11.88
C VAL A 87 -16.72 -9.55 11.35
N ARG A 88 -17.49 -10.41 12.02
CA ARG A 88 -18.85 -10.73 11.59
C ARG A 88 -19.82 -9.55 11.72
N ARG A 89 -19.62 -8.69 12.70
CA ARG A 89 -20.47 -7.50 12.91
C ARG A 89 -20.20 -6.45 11.82
N LEU A 90 -18.93 -6.21 11.53
CA LEU A 90 -18.49 -5.23 10.54
C LEU A 90 -18.83 -5.66 9.11
N ALA A 91 -18.77 -6.96 8.79
CA ALA A 91 -19.17 -7.50 7.50
C ALA A 91 -20.64 -7.23 7.11
N ARG A 92 -21.50 -6.89 8.09
CA ARG A 92 -22.92 -6.53 7.86
C ARG A 92 -23.14 -5.03 7.69
N LEU A 93 -22.15 -4.22 8.01
CA LEU A 93 -22.22 -2.76 8.02
C LEU A 93 -21.37 -2.12 6.94
N LEU A 94 -20.26 -2.77 6.61
CA LEU A 94 -19.36 -2.31 5.55
C LEU A 94 -19.98 -2.55 4.18
N PRO A 95 -19.74 -1.66 3.22
CA PRO A 95 -20.09 -1.90 1.82
C PRO A 95 -19.28 -3.06 1.25
N SER A 96 -19.75 -3.64 0.14
CA SER A 96 -19.18 -4.85 -0.46
C SER A 96 -17.75 -4.70 -0.98
N ASP A 97 -17.27 -3.48 -1.15
CA ASP A 97 -15.93 -3.14 -1.62
C ASP A 97 -14.92 -2.91 -0.47
N VAL A 98 -15.32 -3.11 0.80
CA VAL A 98 -14.43 -3.12 1.97
C VAL A 98 -14.72 -4.32 2.85
N THR A 99 -13.67 -5.04 3.24
CA THR A 99 -13.76 -6.18 4.15
C THR A 99 -12.69 -6.11 5.22
N ILE A 100 -13.08 -6.34 6.48
CA ILE A 100 -12.14 -6.59 7.58
C ILE A 100 -12.05 -8.11 7.73
N THR A 101 -10.87 -8.65 7.43
CA THR A 101 -10.63 -10.11 7.40
C THR A 101 -10.24 -10.66 8.76
N ARG A 102 -9.65 -9.80 9.61
CA ARG A 102 -9.18 -10.19 10.94
C ARG A 102 -9.21 -8.99 11.89
N VAL A 103 -9.60 -9.23 13.14
CA VAL A 103 -9.45 -8.29 14.26
C VAL A 103 -8.88 -9.08 15.43
N VAL A 104 -7.77 -8.61 15.99
CA VAL A 104 -7.12 -9.25 17.15
C VAL A 104 -6.60 -8.18 18.10
N GLU A 105 -6.49 -8.53 19.40
CA GLU A 105 -5.72 -7.72 20.33
C GLU A 105 -4.25 -7.74 19.93
N ALA A 106 -3.62 -6.58 19.96
CA ALA A 106 -2.21 -6.39 19.65
C ALA A 106 -1.48 -5.82 20.88
N PRO A 107 -0.16 -6.08 21.03
CA PRO A 107 0.65 -5.46 22.05
C PRO A 107 0.54 -3.93 22.03
N ALA A 108 0.66 -3.28 23.18
CA ALA A 108 0.59 -1.81 23.29
C ALA A 108 1.66 -1.11 22.42
N ASP A 109 2.79 -1.79 22.20
CA ASP A 109 3.88 -1.32 21.34
C ASP A 109 3.66 -1.59 19.85
N PHE A 110 2.54 -2.18 19.45
CA PHE A 110 2.22 -2.36 18.04
C PHE A 110 1.75 -1.04 17.42
N ASP A 111 2.48 -0.49 16.48
CA ASP A 111 2.05 0.63 15.63
C ASP A 111 2.00 0.19 14.18
N ALA A 112 0.82 0.21 13.57
CA ALA A 112 0.63 -0.27 12.20
C ALA A 112 1.56 0.46 11.20
N ARG A 113 1.89 1.73 11.44
CA ARG A 113 2.74 2.52 10.56
C ARG A 113 4.23 2.37 10.87
N PHE A 114 4.60 2.57 12.15
CA PHE A 114 5.99 2.69 12.56
C PHE A 114 6.64 1.37 12.96
N SER A 115 5.85 0.32 13.30
CA SER A 115 6.40 -1.02 13.54
C SER A 115 6.59 -1.82 12.24
N ALA A 116 6.03 -1.38 11.10
CA ALA A 116 6.16 -2.12 9.85
C ALA A 116 7.60 -2.18 9.35
N LEU A 117 8.01 -3.37 8.90
CA LEU A 117 9.33 -3.64 8.31
C LEU A 117 9.34 -3.30 6.82
N ARG A 118 8.31 -3.75 6.10
CA ARG A 118 8.18 -3.56 4.66
C ARG A 118 6.74 -3.61 4.20
N ARG A 119 6.47 -3.09 2.99
CA ARG A 119 5.19 -3.13 2.29
C ARG A 119 5.42 -3.81 0.96
N HIS A 120 4.47 -4.64 0.55
CA HIS A 120 4.52 -5.40 -0.69
C HIS A 120 3.35 -5.00 -1.57
N TYR A 121 3.68 -4.59 -2.78
CA TYR A 121 2.71 -4.22 -3.81
C TYR A 121 2.82 -5.16 -5.00
N VAL A 122 1.68 -5.44 -5.61
CA VAL A 122 1.61 -6.01 -6.95
C VAL A 122 0.95 -4.99 -7.88
N TYR A 123 1.51 -4.85 -9.08
CA TYR A 123 0.91 -4.06 -10.14
C TYR A 123 0.62 -4.95 -11.34
N ARG A 124 -0.63 -4.96 -11.80
CA ARG A 124 -1.10 -5.80 -12.91
C ARG A 124 -1.34 -4.97 -14.15
N VAL A 125 -0.83 -5.42 -15.29
CA VAL A 125 -1.04 -4.75 -16.58
C VAL A 125 -1.26 -5.76 -17.70
N ALA A 126 -2.33 -5.56 -18.48
CA ALA A 126 -2.57 -6.24 -19.73
C ALA A 126 -2.02 -5.40 -20.90
N ASN A 127 -1.31 -6.03 -21.82
CA ASN A 127 -0.80 -5.36 -23.03
C ASN A 127 -1.45 -5.93 -24.31
N GLN A 128 -2.61 -6.54 -24.16
CA GLN A 128 -3.41 -7.03 -25.28
C GLN A 128 -4.03 -5.85 -26.06
N PRO A 129 -4.24 -5.98 -27.39
CA PRO A 129 -4.88 -4.93 -28.19
C PRO A 129 -6.27 -4.52 -27.72
N PHE A 130 -7.00 -5.47 -27.07
CA PHE A 130 -8.33 -5.25 -26.52
C PHE A 130 -8.31 -4.79 -25.04
N GLY A 131 -7.13 -4.65 -24.41
CA GLY A 131 -6.98 -4.26 -23.02
C GLY A 131 -7.14 -5.40 -22.02
N ALA A 132 -7.53 -5.07 -20.80
CA ALA A 132 -7.72 -6.04 -19.72
C ALA A 132 -9.00 -6.88 -19.90
N ASN A 133 -8.99 -8.09 -19.35
CA ASN A 133 -10.20 -8.91 -19.23
C ASN A 133 -11.30 -8.13 -18.47
N PRO A 134 -12.54 -8.00 -19.02
CA PRO A 134 -13.62 -7.25 -18.36
C PRO A 134 -13.90 -7.67 -16.90
N LEU A 135 -13.72 -8.94 -16.56
CA LEU A 135 -13.88 -9.43 -15.17
C LEU A 135 -12.74 -9.01 -14.24
N ARG A 136 -11.64 -8.52 -14.79
CA ARG A 136 -10.43 -8.06 -14.08
C ARG A 136 -10.10 -6.59 -14.39
N ALA A 137 -10.98 -5.89 -15.12
CA ALA A 137 -10.74 -4.50 -15.50
C ALA A 137 -10.66 -3.53 -14.32
N ARG A 138 -11.16 -3.92 -13.13
CA ARG A 138 -11.06 -3.10 -11.91
C ARG A 138 -9.68 -3.21 -11.24
N ASP A 139 -8.93 -4.29 -11.48
CA ASP A 139 -7.63 -4.56 -10.84
C ASP A 139 -6.47 -4.78 -11.82
N THR A 140 -6.70 -4.55 -13.10
CA THR A 140 -5.69 -4.75 -14.15
C THR A 140 -5.70 -3.56 -15.10
N ALA A 141 -4.60 -2.80 -15.10
CA ALA A 141 -4.41 -1.69 -16.03
C ALA A 141 -4.18 -2.18 -17.47
N SER A 142 -4.36 -1.30 -18.44
CA SER A 142 -4.08 -1.61 -19.85
C SER A 142 -2.94 -0.75 -20.39
N TRP A 143 -2.03 -1.37 -21.15
CA TRP A 143 -0.97 -0.69 -21.86
C TRP A 143 -0.96 -1.13 -23.33
N HIS A 144 -1.26 -0.20 -24.23
CA HIS A 144 -1.53 -0.52 -25.65
C HIS A 144 -0.29 -0.76 -26.50
N ARG A 145 0.91 -0.77 -25.92
CA ARG A 145 2.17 -1.04 -26.61
C ARG A 145 2.77 -2.34 -26.11
N PRO A 146 3.44 -3.13 -26.97
CA PRO A 146 4.19 -4.29 -26.52
C PRO A 146 5.18 -3.93 -25.40
N LEU A 147 5.27 -4.75 -24.39
CA LEU A 147 6.19 -4.58 -23.27
C LEU A 147 7.24 -5.69 -23.28
N ASP A 148 8.50 -5.31 -23.38
CA ASP A 148 9.64 -6.21 -23.23
C ASP A 148 9.94 -6.42 -21.74
N ARG A 149 9.48 -7.55 -21.21
CA ARG A 149 9.68 -7.92 -19.79
C ARG A 149 11.17 -7.99 -19.43
N ALA A 150 12.05 -8.48 -20.32
CA ALA A 150 13.47 -8.63 -19.99
C ALA A 150 14.13 -7.27 -19.77
N ARG A 151 13.85 -6.29 -20.64
CA ARG A 151 14.32 -4.90 -20.48
C ARG A 151 13.77 -4.27 -19.20
N MET A 152 12.49 -4.49 -18.90
CA MET A 152 11.85 -3.97 -17.67
C MET A 152 12.48 -4.60 -16.42
N GLN A 153 12.74 -5.92 -16.43
CA GLN A 153 13.40 -6.63 -15.35
C GLN A 153 14.83 -6.09 -15.12
N GLU A 154 15.61 -5.93 -16.18
CA GLU A 154 16.96 -5.39 -16.08
C GLU A 154 16.96 -3.98 -15.49
N ALA A 155 16.07 -3.10 -15.95
CA ALA A 155 15.94 -1.74 -15.44
C ALA A 155 15.50 -1.73 -13.97
N SER A 156 14.60 -2.64 -13.56
CA SER A 156 14.14 -2.77 -12.18
C SER A 156 15.27 -3.12 -11.23
N GLN A 157 16.16 -4.03 -11.60
CA GLN A 157 17.28 -4.45 -10.76
C GLN A 157 18.26 -3.32 -10.47
N ARG A 158 18.39 -2.34 -11.37
CA ARG A 158 19.23 -1.15 -11.20
C ARG A 158 18.65 -0.11 -10.23
N LEU A 159 17.41 -0.28 -9.79
CA LEU A 159 16.72 0.60 -8.85
C LEU A 159 16.80 0.09 -7.39
N LEU A 160 17.26 -1.14 -7.20
CA LEU A 160 17.29 -1.78 -5.88
C LEU A 160 18.26 -1.09 -4.92
N GLY A 161 18.00 -1.25 -3.62
CA GLY A 161 18.80 -0.72 -2.52
C GLY A 161 18.30 0.62 -2.00
N LEU A 162 19.12 1.22 -1.13
CA LEU A 162 18.83 2.49 -0.47
C LEU A 162 19.17 3.64 -1.42
N ASN A 163 18.14 4.31 -1.94
CA ASN A 163 18.29 5.40 -2.90
C ASN A 163 17.35 6.55 -2.58
N ASP A 164 17.65 7.74 -3.11
CA ASP A 164 16.71 8.86 -3.14
C ASP A 164 15.82 8.78 -4.39
N PHE A 165 14.54 8.54 -4.18
CA PHE A 165 13.52 8.42 -5.21
C PHE A 165 12.75 9.72 -5.48
N SER A 166 13.33 10.88 -5.21
CA SER A 166 12.69 12.18 -5.38
C SER A 166 12.07 12.38 -6.76
N ALA A 167 12.74 11.91 -7.83
CA ALA A 167 12.24 11.98 -9.21
C ALA A 167 10.92 11.23 -9.44
N PHE A 168 10.62 10.23 -8.61
CA PHE A 168 9.44 9.36 -8.68
C PHE A 168 8.34 9.71 -7.68
N CYS A 169 8.57 10.69 -6.79
CA CYS A 169 7.67 11.02 -5.69
C CYS A 169 6.97 12.36 -5.92
N ARG A 170 5.71 12.47 -5.49
CA ARG A 170 5.10 13.76 -5.29
C ARG A 170 5.64 14.36 -3.98
N TYR A 171 6.00 15.63 -4.01
CA TYR A 171 6.47 16.34 -2.84
C TYR A 171 5.43 16.35 -1.71
N ARG A 172 5.89 16.14 -0.50
CA ARG A 172 5.12 16.31 0.73
C ARG A 172 6.06 16.83 1.81
N GLU A 173 5.69 17.95 2.40
CA GLU A 173 6.42 18.56 3.52
C GLU A 173 6.62 17.59 4.68
N GLY A 174 7.80 17.55 5.28
CA GLY A 174 8.16 16.67 6.38
C GLY A 174 8.31 15.19 6.02
N SER A 175 8.40 14.85 4.72
CA SER A 175 8.62 13.46 4.27
C SER A 175 9.93 13.35 3.52
N THR A 176 10.76 12.35 3.84
CA THR A 176 11.96 12.02 3.05
C THR A 176 11.56 11.20 1.82
N THR A 177 12.41 11.23 0.80
CA THR A 177 12.27 10.43 -0.43
C THR A 177 13.26 9.26 -0.50
N ILE A 178 14.11 9.12 0.53
CA ILE A 178 15.10 8.04 0.66
C ILE A 178 14.39 6.76 1.09
N ARG A 179 14.48 5.70 0.27
CA ARG A 179 13.82 4.41 0.51
C ARG A 179 14.74 3.26 0.17
N ASP A 180 14.57 2.16 0.88
CA ASP A 180 15.24 0.90 0.58
C ASP A 180 14.30 0.03 -0.27
N LEU A 181 14.51 0.05 -1.60
CA LEU A 181 13.78 -0.78 -2.55
C LEU A 181 14.41 -2.16 -2.56
N GLN A 182 13.69 -3.17 -2.05
CA GLN A 182 14.22 -4.51 -1.75
C GLN A 182 13.87 -5.54 -2.82
N ARG A 183 12.77 -5.34 -3.55
CA ARG A 183 12.32 -6.20 -4.63
C ARG A 183 11.63 -5.39 -5.72
N PHE A 184 11.90 -5.71 -6.98
CA PHE A 184 11.16 -5.22 -8.13
C PHE A 184 11.29 -6.21 -9.28
N ASP A 185 10.37 -7.17 -9.34
CA ASP A 185 10.37 -8.25 -10.32
C ASP A 185 9.15 -8.19 -11.22
N TRP A 186 9.30 -8.72 -12.44
CA TRP A 186 8.24 -8.79 -13.45
C TRP A 186 8.02 -10.24 -13.86
N GLU A 187 6.76 -10.70 -13.81
CA GLU A 187 6.36 -12.06 -14.11
C GLU A 187 5.14 -12.07 -15.05
N TRP A 188 5.14 -12.98 -16.02
CA TRP A 188 3.95 -13.25 -16.82
C TRP A 188 3.05 -14.22 -16.06
N CYS A 189 1.77 -13.86 -15.95
CA CYS A 189 0.73 -14.71 -15.38
C CYS A 189 -0.28 -15.06 -16.45
N ASP A 190 -0.51 -16.35 -16.67
CA ASP A 190 -1.48 -16.82 -17.66
C ASP A 190 -2.90 -16.57 -17.18
N GLU A 191 -3.70 -15.97 -18.05
CA GLU A 191 -5.13 -15.75 -17.85
C GLU A 191 -5.94 -16.16 -19.08
N PRO A 192 -7.27 -16.41 -18.93
CA PRO A 192 -8.10 -16.96 -20.01
C PRO A 192 -8.14 -16.11 -21.31
N LEU A 193 -7.95 -14.80 -21.20
CA LEU A 193 -7.95 -13.88 -22.35
C LEU A 193 -6.55 -13.36 -22.71
N GLY A 194 -5.52 -14.12 -22.37
CA GLY A 194 -4.12 -13.80 -22.66
C GLY A 194 -3.35 -13.39 -21.40
N PRO A 195 -2.00 -13.47 -21.47
CA PRO A 195 -1.17 -13.25 -20.30
C PRO A 195 -1.23 -11.81 -19.80
N VAL A 196 -1.12 -11.65 -18.49
CA VAL A 196 -1.01 -10.37 -17.78
C VAL A 196 0.39 -10.27 -17.21
N LEU A 197 1.01 -9.09 -17.27
CA LEU A 197 2.31 -8.83 -16.66
C LEU A 197 2.10 -8.29 -15.25
N GLU A 198 2.72 -8.95 -14.26
CA GLU A 198 2.69 -8.55 -12.86
C GLU A 198 4.04 -8.03 -12.40
N ALA A 199 4.03 -6.87 -11.73
CA ALA A 199 5.19 -6.32 -11.04
C ALA A 199 5.05 -6.52 -9.54
N TYR A 200 6.03 -7.16 -8.92
CA TYR A 200 6.13 -7.32 -7.46
C TYR A 200 7.13 -6.33 -6.91
N VAL A 201 6.66 -5.39 -6.08
CA VAL A 201 7.46 -4.29 -5.55
C VAL A 201 7.46 -4.30 -4.04
N THR A 202 8.64 -4.41 -3.43
CA THR A 202 8.80 -4.42 -1.97
C THR A 202 9.79 -3.36 -1.55
N ALA A 203 9.43 -2.57 -0.54
CA ALA A 203 10.33 -1.60 0.10
C ALA A 203 9.98 -1.45 1.59
N ASP A 204 10.90 -0.87 2.34
CA ASP A 204 10.69 -0.51 3.74
C ASP A 204 9.58 0.53 3.92
N ALA A 205 9.45 1.47 2.98
CA ALA A 205 8.38 2.44 2.86
C ALA A 205 8.30 2.98 1.42
N PHE A 206 7.22 3.66 1.10
CA PHE A 206 7.04 4.34 -0.19
C PHE A 206 6.65 5.80 0.03
N CYS A 207 7.21 6.70 -0.78
CA CYS A 207 6.73 8.08 -0.85
C CYS A 207 5.53 8.19 -1.80
N TRP A 208 4.87 9.33 -1.79
CA TRP A 208 3.61 9.52 -2.51
C TRP A 208 3.73 9.25 -4.01
N SER A 209 2.93 8.35 -4.52
CA SER A 209 2.87 7.86 -5.92
C SER A 209 4.13 7.13 -6.40
N MET A 210 5.09 6.78 -5.53
CA MET A 210 6.37 6.19 -5.92
C MET A 210 6.20 4.92 -6.77
N VAL A 211 5.46 3.92 -6.30
CA VAL A 211 5.30 2.64 -7.02
C VAL A 211 4.73 2.88 -8.42
N ARG A 212 3.67 3.67 -8.53
CA ARG A 212 3.03 3.99 -9.82
C ARG A 212 3.95 4.76 -10.76
N SER A 213 4.79 5.64 -10.23
CA SER A 213 5.80 6.38 -11.02
C SER A 213 6.93 5.46 -11.49
N LEU A 214 7.40 4.54 -10.64
CA LEU A 214 8.38 3.54 -11.00
C LEU A 214 7.84 2.62 -12.11
N VAL A 215 6.64 2.08 -11.94
CA VAL A 215 5.98 1.25 -12.97
C VAL A 215 5.82 2.02 -14.28
N GLY A 216 5.37 3.27 -14.21
CA GLY A 216 5.22 4.11 -15.39
C GLY A 216 6.55 4.37 -16.13
N ALA A 217 7.65 4.57 -15.38
CA ALA A 217 8.97 4.70 -15.99
C ALA A 217 9.41 3.41 -16.69
N LEU A 218 9.12 2.24 -16.05
CA LEU A 218 9.46 0.95 -16.64
C LEU A 218 8.60 0.61 -17.88
N PHE A 219 7.38 1.10 -17.97
CA PHE A 219 6.60 1.00 -19.22
C PHE A 219 7.29 1.72 -20.38
N LEU A 220 7.93 2.88 -20.14
CA LEU A 220 8.70 3.58 -21.17
C LEU A 220 9.97 2.83 -21.59
N VAL A 221 10.54 2.03 -20.69
CA VAL A 221 11.66 1.14 -21.01
C VAL A 221 11.17 -0.08 -21.79
N GLY A 222 10.09 -0.71 -21.31
CA GLY A 222 9.51 -1.90 -21.93
C GLY A 222 9.02 -1.67 -23.36
N ASP A 223 8.42 -0.53 -23.63
CA ASP A 223 7.95 -0.17 -24.99
C ASP A 223 9.03 0.50 -25.87
N GLY A 224 10.28 0.57 -25.40
CA GLY A 224 11.44 1.02 -26.15
C GLY A 224 11.62 2.53 -26.25
N ARG A 225 10.77 3.36 -25.63
CA ARG A 225 10.89 4.84 -25.65
C ARG A 225 12.03 5.39 -24.80
N LYS A 226 12.51 4.61 -23.82
CA LYS A 226 13.62 4.97 -22.95
C LYS A 226 14.63 3.81 -22.88
N PRO A 227 15.93 4.10 -22.69
CA PRO A 227 16.92 3.07 -22.48
C PRO A 227 16.79 2.44 -21.08
N VAL A 228 17.39 1.25 -20.90
CA VAL A 228 17.29 0.45 -19.67
C VAL A 228 17.87 1.17 -18.45
N ASP A 229 18.89 1.99 -18.63
CA ASP A 229 19.57 2.75 -17.56
C ASP A 229 18.83 4.05 -17.16
N TRP A 230 17.86 4.50 -17.99
CA TRP A 230 17.19 5.78 -17.77
C TRP A 230 16.50 5.88 -16.38
N PRO A 231 15.75 4.89 -15.88
CA PRO A 231 15.15 5.03 -14.54
C PRO A 231 16.20 5.18 -13.44
N ALA A 232 17.32 4.44 -13.53
CA ALA A 232 18.39 4.52 -12.53
C ALA A 232 19.14 5.87 -12.61
N SER A 233 19.28 6.45 -13.79
CA SER A 233 19.88 7.80 -13.97
C SER A 233 19.09 8.94 -13.32
N LEU A 234 17.86 8.68 -12.90
CA LEU A 234 17.00 9.64 -12.19
C LEU A 234 17.09 9.53 -10.66
N LEU A 235 17.83 8.54 -10.14
CA LEU A 235 18.05 8.39 -8.69
C LEU A 235 18.97 9.52 -8.18
N GLY A 236 18.71 9.96 -6.97
CA GLY A 236 19.48 11.00 -6.30
C GLY A 236 18.62 12.19 -5.87
N PRO A 237 19.20 13.12 -5.11
CA PRO A 237 18.47 14.27 -4.59
C PRO A 237 17.99 15.19 -5.71
N GLY A 238 16.76 15.66 -5.59
CA GLY A 238 16.19 16.52 -6.62
C GLY A 238 14.68 16.74 -6.45
N SER A 239 14.01 16.90 -7.56
CA SER A 239 12.56 17.08 -7.63
C SER A 239 11.94 16.06 -8.59
N ARG A 240 10.61 15.92 -8.52
CA ARG A 240 9.85 15.05 -9.40
C ARG A 240 10.18 15.32 -10.87
N ASN A 241 10.54 14.27 -11.60
CA ASN A 241 10.82 14.37 -13.03
C ASN A 241 9.51 14.38 -13.84
N PRO A 242 9.23 15.43 -14.65
CA PRO A 242 7.99 15.54 -15.42
C PRO A 242 7.88 14.50 -16.57
N GLN A 243 8.97 13.87 -16.98
CA GLN A 243 8.97 12.82 -18.00
C GLN A 243 8.54 11.45 -17.44
N VAL A 244 8.50 11.30 -16.11
CA VAL A 244 8.05 10.06 -15.47
C VAL A 244 6.52 10.04 -15.38
N PRO A 245 5.84 9.19 -16.18
CA PRO A 245 4.40 9.05 -16.07
C PRO A 245 4.01 8.33 -14.78
N VAL A 246 2.79 8.55 -14.34
CA VAL A 246 2.18 7.81 -13.22
C VAL A 246 1.27 6.74 -13.81
N ALA A 247 1.58 5.47 -13.61
CA ALA A 247 0.74 4.36 -14.04
C ALA A 247 -0.65 4.43 -13.36
N ASP A 248 -1.66 3.87 -14.02
CA ASP A 248 -3.04 3.89 -13.54
C ASP A 248 -3.17 3.28 -12.14
N ALA A 249 -4.04 3.86 -11.33
CA ALA A 249 -4.17 3.47 -9.92
C ALA A 249 -4.74 2.06 -9.75
N HIS A 250 -5.73 1.71 -10.56
CA HIS A 250 -6.46 0.45 -10.46
C HIS A 250 -5.63 -0.81 -10.77
N GLY A 251 -4.44 -0.67 -11.40
CA GLY A 251 -3.51 -1.79 -11.52
C GLY A 251 -2.75 -2.10 -10.23
N LEU A 252 -2.76 -1.22 -9.23
CA LEU A 252 -1.93 -1.33 -8.03
C LEU A 252 -2.71 -1.88 -6.82
N CYS A 253 -2.14 -2.88 -6.15
CA CYS A 253 -2.68 -3.47 -4.94
C CYS A 253 -1.60 -3.63 -3.86
N LEU A 254 -1.86 -3.12 -2.65
CA LEU A 254 -1.09 -3.45 -1.45
C LEU A 254 -1.53 -4.83 -0.95
N TYR A 255 -0.67 -5.85 -1.12
CA TYR A 255 -1.08 -7.21 -0.79
C TYR A 255 -0.55 -7.74 0.55
N GLN A 256 0.48 -7.10 1.12
CA GLN A 256 1.05 -7.54 2.40
C GLN A 256 1.83 -6.42 3.09
N VAL A 257 1.82 -6.43 4.43
CA VAL A 257 2.68 -5.61 5.30
C VAL A 257 3.34 -6.52 6.31
N ASP A 258 4.67 -6.49 6.39
CA ASP A 258 5.45 -7.29 7.34
C ASP A 258 5.72 -6.51 8.63
N TYR A 259 5.66 -7.23 9.74
CA TYR A 259 5.98 -6.73 11.08
C TYR A 259 7.02 -7.64 11.74
N PRO A 260 7.84 -7.13 12.66
CA PRO A 260 8.74 -7.96 13.46
C PRO A 260 7.97 -8.79 14.51
N ALA A 261 8.69 -9.63 15.23
CA ALA A 261 8.14 -10.30 16.42
C ALA A 261 7.69 -9.28 17.48
N ASP A 262 6.73 -9.65 18.32
CA ASP A 262 6.15 -8.73 19.32
C ASP A 262 7.20 -8.12 20.25
N SER A 263 8.24 -8.87 20.60
CA SER A 263 9.36 -8.40 21.43
C SER A 263 10.22 -7.30 20.80
N GLU A 264 10.15 -7.12 19.48
CA GLU A 264 10.94 -6.16 18.71
C GLU A 264 10.16 -4.90 18.31
N LEU A 265 8.83 -4.86 18.53
CA LEU A 265 7.93 -3.79 18.12
C LEU A 265 8.38 -2.42 18.64
N ALA A 266 8.68 -2.31 19.93
CA ALA A 266 9.09 -1.05 20.55
C ALA A 266 10.44 -0.54 20.00
N ALA A 267 11.39 -1.43 19.76
CA ALA A 267 12.69 -1.08 19.17
C ALA A 267 12.51 -0.58 17.74
N ARG A 268 11.70 -1.28 16.95
CA ARG A 268 11.40 -0.92 15.57
C ARG A 268 10.71 0.44 15.46
N GLN A 269 9.74 0.74 16.31
CA GLN A 269 9.08 2.05 16.35
C GLN A 269 10.08 3.19 16.55
N ARG A 270 10.98 3.05 17.54
CA ARG A 270 12.02 4.07 17.83
C ARG A 270 12.90 4.31 16.61
N GLN A 271 13.37 3.24 15.97
CA GLN A 271 14.21 3.31 14.77
C GLN A 271 13.48 4.02 13.61
N THR A 272 12.20 3.70 13.40
CA THR A 272 11.44 4.21 12.24
C THR A 272 11.01 5.67 12.42
N ARG A 273 10.84 6.15 13.65
CA ARG A 273 10.49 7.55 13.94
C ARG A 273 11.69 8.50 13.77
N GLY A 274 12.94 7.99 13.81
CA GLY A 274 14.13 8.75 13.44
C GLY A 274 14.07 9.17 11.98
N MET A 275 14.43 10.42 11.67
CA MET A 275 14.58 10.87 10.27
C MET A 275 15.79 10.15 9.66
N ARG A 276 15.61 9.61 8.44
CA ARG A 276 16.73 9.10 7.64
C ARG A 276 17.46 10.25 7.00
N GLU A 277 18.74 10.33 7.26
CA GLU A 277 19.69 11.14 6.51
C GLU A 277 20.23 10.31 5.34
N ALA A 278 20.54 10.97 4.23
CA ALA A 278 21.26 10.31 3.15
C ALA A 278 22.61 9.83 3.71
N CYS A 279 22.96 8.56 3.53
CA CYS A 279 24.35 8.15 3.71
C CYS A 279 25.19 8.96 2.73
N GLU A 280 26.04 9.81 3.22
CA GLU A 280 27.20 10.29 2.48
C GLU A 280 28.11 9.06 2.33
N CYS A 281 28.01 8.40 1.18
CA CYS A 281 29.01 7.41 0.79
C CYS A 281 30.22 8.19 0.32
N ASP A 282 31.29 8.19 1.15
CA ASP A 282 32.63 8.56 0.75
C ASP A 282 33.16 7.72 -0.42
#